data_cd11da153de8cc5359113eba782f7f1c
#
_entry.id   cd11da153de8cc5359113eba782f7f1c
#
_cell.length_a   1.000
_cell.length_b   1.000
_cell.length_c   1.000
_cell.angle_alpha   90.00
_cell.angle_beta   90.00
_cell.angle_gamma   90.00
#
_symmetry.space_group_name_H-M   'P 1'
#
loop_
_entity.id
_entity.type
_entity.pdbx_description
1 polymer ?
#
loop_
_entity_poly.entity_id
_entity_poly.type
_entity_poly.pdbx_seq_one_letter_code
_entity_poly.pdbx_strand_id
1 'polypeptide(L)'
;PSGTRRVVYYPGSTIGNFQPEAATAFLARIADCVRPGGGLLIGVDLRKSPDRLRAAYNDSKGVTAAFNKNLLRRINRELDADFDLSAFRHEARWNDAARCIEMHLVSTKPQQVHIDGHAFAFDDGESIRTEYSYKYTLNDFASRAAAAGWTIDTVWTDDAGLFSVQYASVHDDA
;
A
#
# COMPACT_ATOMS: atom_id res chain seq x y z
N PRO A 1 25.71 -10.06 18.86
CA PRO A 1 25.72 -11.16 19.83
C PRO A 1 25.19 -12.42 19.13
N SER A 2 26.01 -13.47 19.12
CA SER A 2 25.60 -14.81 18.67
C SER A 2 24.49 -15.29 19.62
N GLY A 3 23.33 -15.68 19.06
CA GLY A 3 22.19 -16.20 19.83
C GLY A 3 20.99 -15.28 19.98
N THR A 4 21.01 -14.07 19.39
CA THR A 4 19.85 -13.18 19.43
C THR A 4 18.94 -13.45 18.22
N ARG A 5 17.67 -13.81 18.49
CA ARG A 5 16.64 -13.91 17.48
C ARG A 5 16.29 -12.52 16.94
N ARG A 6 16.37 -12.32 15.64
CA ARG A 6 15.96 -11.07 14.99
C ARG A 6 14.49 -11.14 14.60
N VAL A 7 13.72 -10.11 14.93
CA VAL A 7 12.33 -10.00 14.52
C VAL A 7 12.13 -8.64 13.86
N VAL A 8 11.59 -8.64 12.65
CA VAL A 8 11.15 -7.42 11.98
C VAL A 8 9.72 -7.14 12.38
N TYR A 9 9.42 -5.90 12.76
CA TYR A 9 8.08 -5.40 13.04
C TYR A 9 7.62 -4.52 11.90
N TYR A 10 6.55 -4.93 11.17
CA TYR A 10 6.02 -4.25 10.00
C TYR A 10 4.50 -4.09 10.09
N PRO A 11 4.02 -3.17 10.93
CA PRO A 11 2.59 -2.99 11.20
C PRO A 11 1.89 -2.17 10.10
N GLY A 12 0.58 -1.94 10.25
CA GLY A 12 -0.19 -0.93 9.51
C GLY A 12 -0.50 -1.30 8.06
N SER A 13 -0.31 -2.55 7.66
CA SER A 13 -0.59 -3.04 6.29
C SER A 13 0.14 -2.30 5.16
N THR A 14 1.27 -1.69 5.46
CA THR A 14 2.10 -0.99 4.45
C THR A 14 2.56 -1.94 3.33
N ILE A 15 2.56 -3.25 3.57
CA ILE A 15 2.79 -4.27 2.54
C ILE A 15 1.80 -4.17 1.38
N GLY A 16 0.59 -3.68 1.64
CA GLY A 16 -0.44 -3.46 0.63
C GLY A 16 -0.11 -2.36 -0.39
N ASN A 17 0.86 -1.51 -0.10
CA ASN A 17 1.28 -0.44 -1.02
C ASN A 17 2.25 -0.96 -2.11
N PHE A 18 2.76 -2.17 -1.97
CA PHE A 18 3.58 -2.80 -2.99
C PHE A 18 2.74 -3.59 -3.99
N GLN A 19 3.14 -3.53 -5.25
CA GLN A 19 2.63 -4.47 -6.25
C GLN A 19 3.02 -5.92 -5.86
N PRO A 20 2.28 -6.94 -6.32
CA PRO A 20 2.45 -8.32 -5.88
C PRO A 20 3.90 -8.84 -5.91
N GLU A 21 4.60 -8.61 -7.00
CA GLU A 21 5.99 -9.05 -7.20
C GLU A 21 6.94 -8.29 -6.27
N ALA A 22 6.72 -6.97 -6.13
CA ALA A 22 7.51 -6.13 -5.24
C ALA A 22 7.29 -6.49 -3.75
N ALA A 23 6.05 -6.87 -3.38
CA ALA A 23 5.73 -7.36 -2.03
C ALA A 23 6.49 -8.66 -1.73
N THR A 24 6.51 -9.62 -2.68
CA THR A 24 7.26 -10.87 -2.53
C THR A 24 8.77 -10.61 -2.42
N ALA A 25 9.31 -9.75 -3.29
CA ALA A 25 10.74 -9.39 -3.23
C ALA A 25 11.10 -8.68 -1.92
N PHE A 26 10.23 -7.81 -1.42
CA PHE A 26 10.43 -7.15 -0.12
C PHE A 26 10.45 -8.16 1.03
N LEU A 27 9.50 -9.11 1.05
CA LEU A 27 9.44 -10.16 2.07
C LEU A 27 10.69 -11.06 2.01
N ALA A 28 11.17 -11.43 0.83
CA ALA A 28 12.40 -12.22 0.67
C ALA A 28 13.63 -11.47 1.23
N ARG A 29 13.76 -10.18 0.94
CA ARG A 29 14.85 -9.36 1.51
C ARG A 29 14.81 -9.27 3.04
N ILE A 30 13.61 -9.25 3.63
CA ILE A 30 13.48 -9.29 5.10
C ILE A 30 13.92 -10.68 5.61
N ALA A 31 13.55 -11.77 4.94
CA ALA A 31 13.99 -13.12 5.32
C ALA A 31 15.52 -13.21 5.34
N ASP A 32 16.20 -12.72 4.31
CA ASP A 32 17.66 -12.65 4.25
C ASP A 32 18.27 -11.83 5.40
N CYS A 33 17.61 -10.73 5.80
CA CYS A 33 18.10 -9.89 6.90
C CYS A 33 17.99 -10.56 8.26
N VAL A 34 16.90 -11.30 8.52
CA VAL A 34 16.67 -11.93 9.82
C VAL A 34 17.38 -13.28 9.93
N ARG A 35 17.58 -13.96 8.79
CA ARG A 35 18.18 -15.31 8.67
C ARG A 35 17.33 -16.41 9.31
N PRO A 36 17.68 -17.69 9.12
CA PRO A 36 17.02 -18.80 9.80
C PRO A 36 16.89 -18.60 11.32
N GLY A 37 15.74 -18.99 11.86
CA GLY A 37 15.35 -18.73 13.25
C GLY A 37 14.87 -17.31 13.51
N GLY A 38 14.94 -16.40 12.53
CA GLY A 38 14.37 -15.05 12.63
C GLY A 38 12.86 -15.00 12.43
N GLY A 39 12.24 -13.84 12.69
CA GLY A 39 10.80 -13.68 12.62
C GLY A 39 10.35 -12.37 11.98
N LEU A 40 9.09 -12.35 11.56
CA LEU A 40 8.37 -11.19 11.04
C LEU A 40 7.03 -11.09 11.76
N LEU A 41 6.77 -9.94 12.39
CA LEU A 41 5.45 -9.57 12.90
C LEU A 41 4.87 -8.52 11.96
N ILE A 42 3.82 -8.88 11.22
CA ILE A 42 3.28 -8.05 10.14
C ILE A 42 1.77 -7.83 10.29
N GLY A 43 1.33 -6.60 10.04
CA GLY A 43 -0.08 -6.25 9.92
C GLY A 43 -0.54 -6.29 8.46
N VAL A 44 -1.67 -6.95 8.22
CA VAL A 44 -2.21 -7.15 6.87
C VAL A 44 -3.70 -6.82 6.84
N ASP A 45 -4.07 -5.87 5.99
CA ASP A 45 -5.46 -5.49 5.77
C ASP A 45 -6.17 -6.52 4.90
N LEU A 46 -7.25 -7.09 5.45
CA LEU A 46 -7.97 -8.19 4.83
C LEU A 46 -9.03 -7.69 3.84
N ARG A 47 -9.44 -8.55 2.91
CA ARG A 47 -10.53 -8.27 1.96
C ARG A 47 -11.83 -8.01 2.70
N LYS A 48 -12.54 -7.00 2.22
CA LYS A 48 -13.85 -6.55 2.71
C LYS A 48 -14.75 -6.26 1.52
N SER A 49 -16.02 -5.93 1.77
CA SER A 49 -16.88 -5.48 0.69
C SER A 49 -16.28 -4.24 -0.01
N PRO A 50 -16.36 -4.14 -1.34
CA PRO A 50 -15.89 -2.97 -2.09
C PRO A 50 -16.48 -1.65 -1.59
N ASP A 51 -17.74 -1.65 -1.14
CA ASP A 51 -18.39 -0.46 -0.62
C ASP A 51 -17.74 0.03 0.68
N ARG A 52 -17.41 -0.89 1.59
CA ARG A 52 -16.69 -0.56 2.82
C ARG A 52 -15.30 -0.02 2.54
N LEU A 53 -14.59 -0.61 1.58
CA LEU A 53 -13.27 -0.14 1.17
C LEU A 53 -13.36 1.24 0.53
N ARG A 54 -14.28 1.44 -0.41
CA ARG A 54 -14.49 2.75 -1.04
C ARG A 54 -14.85 3.83 -0.02
N ALA A 55 -15.73 3.53 0.94
CA ALA A 55 -16.11 4.47 1.98
C ALA A 55 -14.93 4.84 2.90
N ALA A 56 -14.03 3.88 3.18
CA ALA A 56 -12.86 4.12 4.02
C ALA A 56 -11.84 5.05 3.35
N TYR A 57 -11.66 4.92 2.03
CA TYR A 57 -10.68 5.72 1.27
C TYR A 57 -11.26 6.99 0.64
N ASN A 58 -12.60 7.13 0.55
CA ASN A 58 -13.31 8.37 0.20
C ASN A 58 -14.08 8.88 1.43
N ASP A 59 -13.41 9.00 2.55
CA ASP A 59 -14.00 9.35 3.83
C ASP A 59 -14.71 10.72 3.79
N SER A 60 -15.88 10.80 4.44
CA SER A 60 -16.71 12.01 4.42
C SER A 60 -16.06 13.23 5.08
N LYS A 61 -15.04 13.02 5.94
CA LYS A 61 -14.24 14.10 6.53
C LYS A 61 -13.17 14.65 5.61
N GLY A 62 -12.91 13.97 4.46
CA GLY A 62 -11.93 14.38 3.48
C GLY A 62 -10.47 14.25 3.92
N VAL A 63 -10.19 13.46 4.96
CA VAL A 63 -8.83 13.25 5.47
C VAL A 63 -7.96 12.56 4.44
N THR A 64 -8.48 11.49 3.82
CA THR A 64 -7.77 10.77 2.75
C THR A 64 -7.56 11.65 1.51
N ALA A 65 -8.56 12.46 1.15
CA ALA A 65 -8.43 13.41 0.05
C ALA A 65 -7.34 14.47 0.32
N ALA A 66 -7.29 15.01 1.55
CA ALA A 66 -6.26 15.97 1.93
C ALA A 66 -4.87 15.34 1.92
N PHE A 67 -4.74 14.11 2.42
CA PHE A 67 -3.50 13.32 2.37
C PHE A 67 -3.04 13.12 0.92
N ASN A 68 -3.92 12.66 0.04
CA ASN A 68 -3.58 12.41 -1.37
C ASN A 68 -3.16 13.70 -2.10
N LYS A 69 -3.93 14.79 -1.94
CA LYS A 69 -3.58 16.11 -2.51
C LYS A 69 -2.28 16.70 -1.97
N ASN A 70 -1.84 16.26 -0.79
CA ASN A 70 -0.57 16.72 -0.23
C ASN A 70 0.63 16.33 -1.11
N LEU A 71 0.51 15.27 -1.92
CA LEU A 71 1.52 14.92 -2.92
C LEU A 71 1.75 16.09 -3.89
N LEU A 72 0.69 16.64 -4.48
CA LEU A 72 0.80 17.79 -5.40
C LEU A 72 1.35 19.04 -4.70
N ARG A 73 0.93 19.28 -3.44
CA ARG A 73 1.46 20.40 -2.65
C ARG A 73 2.98 20.24 -2.42
N ARG A 74 3.44 19.03 -2.17
CA ARG A 74 4.87 18.75 -2.03
C ARG A 74 5.62 18.95 -3.34
N ILE A 75 5.10 18.45 -4.46
CA ILE A 75 5.69 18.61 -5.77
C ILE A 75 5.80 20.09 -6.13
N ASN A 76 4.76 20.89 -5.89
CA ASN A 76 4.82 22.34 -6.09
C ASN A 76 5.96 22.99 -5.28
N ARG A 77 6.10 22.60 -4.01
CA ARG A 77 7.12 23.20 -3.12
C ARG A 77 8.53 22.71 -3.40
N GLU A 78 8.70 21.42 -3.72
CA GLU A 78 10.01 20.77 -3.78
C GLU A 78 10.60 20.70 -5.19
N LEU A 79 9.75 20.80 -6.22
CA LEU A 79 10.14 20.69 -7.63
C LEU A 79 9.69 21.91 -8.47
N ASP A 80 9.41 23.04 -7.82
CA ASP A 80 8.97 24.30 -8.47
C ASP A 80 7.83 24.06 -9.49
N ALA A 81 6.81 23.30 -9.07
CA ALA A 81 5.66 23.00 -9.92
C ALA A 81 4.47 23.94 -9.62
N ASP A 82 3.51 23.99 -10.55
CA ASP A 82 2.37 24.89 -10.51
C ASP A 82 1.01 24.17 -10.50
N PHE A 83 0.92 22.98 -9.92
CA PHE A 83 -0.36 22.28 -9.76
C PHE A 83 -1.39 23.14 -9.05
N ASP A 84 -2.54 23.41 -9.72
CA ASP A 84 -3.74 23.95 -9.06
C ASP A 84 -4.44 22.82 -8.29
N LEU A 85 -4.28 22.79 -6.96
CA LEU A 85 -4.87 21.75 -6.12
C LEU A 85 -6.42 21.74 -6.16
N SER A 86 -7.04 22.86 -6.52
CA SER A 86 -8.49 22.96 -6.67
C SER A 86 -9.00 22.30 -7.95
N ALA A 87 -8.13 22.22 -8.96
CA ALA A 87 -8.41 21.59 -10.25
C ALA A 87 -8.17 20.06 -10.24
N PHE A 88 -7.85 19.48 -9.10
CA PHE A 88 -7.76 18.04 -8.93
C PHE A 88 -8.71 17.57 -7.83
N ARG A 89 -9.49 16.52 -8.07
CA ARG A 89 -10.27 15.84 -7.04
C ARG A 89 -9.64 14.50 -6.68
N HIS A 90 -9.76 14.12 -5.42
CA HIS A 90 -9.40 12.79 -4.97
C HIS A 90 -10.50 11.79 -5.35
N GLU A 91 -10.10 10.59 -5.76
CA GLU A 91 -10.99 9.48 -6.00
C GLU A 91 -10.28 8.16 -5.66
N ALA A 92 -10.85 7.38 -4.76
CA ALA A 92 -10.40 6.02 -4.49
C ALA A 92 -11.32 5.02 -5.22
N ARG A 93 -10.72 4.15 -6.03
CA ARG A 93 -11.39 3.16 -6.86
C ARG A 93 -11.04 1.75 -6.38
N TRP A 94 -12.03 0.88 -6.32
CA TRP A 94 -11.77 -0.55 -6.14
C TRP A 94 -11.48 -1.19 -7.50
N ASN A 95 -10.30 -1.80 -7.63
CA ASN A 95 -9.93 -2.63 -8.78
C ASN A 95 -10.14 -4.09 -8.39
N ASP A 96 -11.23 -4.69 -8.89
CA ASP A 96 -11.60 -6.07 -8.53
C ASP A 96 -10.63 -7.10 -9.09
N ALA A 97 -10.09 -6.87 -10.29
CA ALA A 97 -9.12 -7.78 -10.91
C ALA A 97 -7.79 -7.79 -10.13
N ALA A 98 -7.30 -6.63 -9.75
CA ALA A 98 -6.05 -6.50 -8.99
C ALA A 98 -6.24 -6.69 -7.48
N ARG A 99 -7.49 -6.68 -6.97
CA ARG A 99 -7.81 -6.80 -5.54
C ARG A 99 -7.19 -5.70 -4.69
N CYS A 100 -7.23 -4.48 -5.17
CA CYS A 100 -6.68 -3.31 -4.48
C CYS A 100 -7.58 -2.09 -4.57
N ILE A 101 -7.41 -1.17 -3.63
CA ILE A 101 -7.80 0.22 -3.81
C ILE A 101 -6.71 0.92 -4.61
N GLU A 102 -7.10 1.71 -5.59
CA GLU A 102 -6.25 2.65 -6.31
C GLU A 102 -6.65 4.07 -5.90
N MET A 103 -5.71 4.85 -5.39
CA MET A 103 -5.95 6.28 -5.13
C MET A 103 -5.55 7.10 -6.35
N HIS A 104 -6.46 7.97 -6.78
CA HIS A 104 -6.29 8.83 -7.93
C HIS A 104 -6.46 10.31 -7.55
N LEU A 105 -5.71 11.16 -8.25
CA LEU A 105 -5.95 12.59 -8.37
C LEU A 105 -6.43 12.85 -9.79
N VAL A 106 -7.69 13.21 -9.92
CA VAL A 106 -8.38 13.34 -11.21
C VAL A 106 -8.48 14.81 -11.57
N SER A 107 -8.00 15.19 -12.74
CA SER A 107 -8.17 16.55 -13.28
C SER A 107 -9.65 16.84 -13.50
N THR A 108 -10.09 18.04 -13.11
CA THR A 108 -11.50 18.48 -13.23
C THR A 108 -11.74 19.43 -14.40
N LYS A 109 -10.70 19.66 -15.20
CA LYS A 109 -10.73 20.49 -16.41
C LYS A 109 -9.49 20.19 -17.26
N PRO A 110 -9.49 20.48 -18.58
CA PRO A 110 -8.27 20.52 -19.35
C PRO A 110 -7.32 21.57 -18.76
N GLN A 111 -6.06 21.20 -18.52
CA GLN A 111 -5.06 22.10 -17.94
C GLN A 111 -3.64 21.68 -18.31
N GLN A 112 -2.73 22.60 -18.16
CA GLN A 112 -1.29 22.38 -18.29
C GLN A 112 -0.64 22.68 -16.96
N VAL A 113 0.31 21.83 -16.56
CA VAL A 113 1.09 21.95 -15.34
C VAL A 113 2.56 21.92 -15.71
N HIS A 114 3.35 22.76 -15.07
CA HIS A 114 4.79 22.77 -15.25
C HIS A 114 5.46 22.15 -14.01
N ILE A 115 6.52 21.37 -14.23
CA ILE A 115 7.36 20.80 -13.20
C ILE A 115 8.80 20.97 -13.67
N ASP A 116 9.63 21.69 -12.92
CA ASP A 116 11.04 21.95 -13.26
C ASP A 116 11.19 22.41 -14.74
N GLY A 117 10.33 23.34 -15.17
CA GLY A 117 10.32 23.88 -16.54
C GLY A 117 9.74 22.98 -17.64
N HIS A 118 9.34 21.76 -17.32
CA HIS A 118 8.67 20.83 -18.26
C HIS A 118 7.16 20.94 -18.16
N ALA A 119 6.48 21.01 -19.32
CA ALA A 119 5.01 21.11 -19.39
C ALA A 119 4.36 19.74 -19.53
N PHE A 120 3.33 19.50 -18.73
CA PHE A 120 2.49 18.30 -18.75
C PHE A 120 1.03 18.71 -18.94
N ALA A 121 0.39 18.18 -19.98
CA ALA A 121 -1.02 18.41 -20.23
C ALA A 121 -1.87 17.35 -19.53
N PHE A 122 -3.03 17.76 -19.04
CA PHE A 122 -4.08 16.89 -18.49
C PHE A 122 -5.40 17.21 -19.17
N ASP A 123 -6.08 16.19 -19.66
CA ASP A 123 -7.46 16.32 -20.09
C ASP A 123 -8.43 16.32 -18.90
N ASP A 124 -9.66 16.76 -19.12
CA ASP A 124 -10.73 16.60 -18.15
C ASP A 124 -10.99 15.10 -17.86
N GLY A 125 -10.98 14.73 -16.58
CA GLY A 125 -11.13 13.34 -16.18
C GLY A 125 -9.83 12.52 -16.21
N GLU A 126 -8.75 13.03 -16.78
CA GLU A 126 -7.45 12.36 -16.72
C GLU A 126 -6.94 12.28 -15.27
N SER A 127 -6.25 11.20 -14.93
CA SER A 127 -5.87 10.97 -13.53
C SER A 127 -4.45 10.50 -13.33
N ILE A 128 -3.85 10.98 -12.24
CA ILE A 128 -2.60 10.47 -11.68
C ILE A 128 -2.96 9.42 -10.64
N ARG A 129 -2.55 8.16 -10.83
CA ARG A 129 -2.64 7.15 -9.79
C ARG A 129 -1.48 7.34 -8.83
N THR A 130 -1.80 7.61 -7.56
CA THR A 130 -0.83 7.97 -6.52
C THR A 130 -0.44 6.81 -5.64
N GLU A 131 -1.34 5.85 -5.41
CA GLU A 131 -1.10 4.75 -4.49
C GLU A 131 -1.94 3.52 -4.86
N TYR A 132 -1.40 2.34 -4.56
CA TYR A 132 -2.13 1.09 -4.44
C TYR A 132 -2.33 0.74 -2.97
N SER A 133 -3.42 0.04 -2.67
CA SER A 133 -3.61 -0.62 -1.38
C SER A 133 -4.22 -1.99 -1.58
N TYR A 134 -3.36 -2.99 -1.75
CA TYR A 134 -3.75 -4.39 -1.96
C TYR A 134 -4.39 -4.96 -0.70
N LYS A 135 -5.44 -5.76 -0.90
CA LYS A 135 -6.18 -6.44 0.16
C LYS A 135 -6.04 -7.94 -0.02
N TYR A 136 -5.69 -8.61 1.05
CA TYR A 136 -5.36 -10.03 1.03
C TYR A 136 -6.47 -10.87 1.69
N THR A 137 -6.61 -12.11 1.25
CA THR A 137 -7.13 -13.15 2.13
C THR A 137 -5.96 -13.70 2.96
N LEU A 138 -6.24 -14.41 4.04
CA LEU A 138 -5.18 -15.08 4.81
C LEU A 138 -4.38 -16.05 3.93
N ASN A 139 -5.06 -16.79 3.05
CA ASN A 139 -4.42 -17.73 2.13
C ASN A 139 -3.57 -17.04 1.05
N ASP A 140 -4.06 -15.92 0.49
CA ASP A 140 -3.26 -15.16 -0.51
C ASP A 140 -1.96 -14.63 0.12
N PHE A 141 -2.05 -14.13 1.35
CA PHE A 141 -0.88 -13.63 2.05
C PHE A 141 0.08 -14.76 2.45
N ALA A 142 -0.45 -15.88 2.97
CA ALA A 142 0.37 -17.05 3.32
C ALA A 142 1.10 -17.62 2.11
N SER A 143 0.44 -17.72 0.95
CA SER A 143 1.07 -18.17 -0.30
C SER A 143 2.20 -17.23 -0.75
N ARG A 144 2.00 -15.93 -0.61
CA ARG A 144 3.02 -14.91 -0.92
C ARG A 144 4.20 -14.97 0.05
N ALA A 145 3.92 -15.12 1.33
CA ALA A 145 4.93 -15.28 2.37
C ALA A 145 5.78 -16.54 2.12
N ALA A 146 5.13 -17.67 1.80
CA ALA A 146 5.81 -18.92 1.48
C ALA A 146 6.72 -18.79 0.25
N ALA A 147 6.27 -18.09 -0.81
CA ALA A 147 7.10 -17.80 -1.98
C ALA A 147 8.34 -16.94 -1.67
N ALA A 148 8.36 -16.29 -0.51
CA ALA A 148 9.45 -15.45 -0.02
C ALA A 148 10.24 -16.11 1.15
N GLY A 149 10.07 -17.43 1.37
CA GLY A 149 10.80 -18.20 2.38
C GLY A 149 10.24 -18.08 3.82
N TRP A 150 8.98 -17.62 3.98
CA TRP A 150 8.34 -17.49 5.29
C TRP A 150 7.31 -18.58 5.52
N THR A 151 7.25 -19.07 6.74
CA THR A 151 6.13 -19.89 7.24
C THR A 151 5.30 -19.03 8.20
N ILE A 152 3.98 -18.97 8.00
CA ILE A 152 3.07 -18.30 8.93
C ILE A 152 2.83 -19.24 10.12
N ASP A 153 3.28 -18.83 11.30
CA ASP A 153 3.17 -19.63 12.53
C ASP A 153 1.88 -19.29 13.28
N THR A 154 1.51 -18.02 13.32
CA THR A 154 0.36 -17.56 14.10
C THR A 154 -0.33 -16.41 13.39
N VAL A 155 -1.67 -16.42 13.44
CA VAL A 155 -2.53 -15.36 12.91
C VAL A 155 -3.49 -14.90 13.99
N TRP A 156 -3.56 -13.59 14.19
CA TRP A 156 -4.58 -12.94 15.02
C TRP A 156 -5.42 -12.03 14.12
N THR A 157 -6.72 -12.03 14.32
CA THR A 157 -7.67 -11.16 13.60
C THR A 157 -8.52 -10.40 14.60
N ASP A 158 -9.09 -9.28 14.17
CA ASP A 158 -10.23 -8.69 14.87
C ASP A 158 -11.48 -9.56 14.72
N ASP A 159 -12.48 -9.35 15.57
CA ASP A 159 -13.72 -10.15 15.61
C ASP A 159 -14.48 -10.15 14.27
N ALA A 160 -14.35 -9.10 13.49
CA ALA A 160 -14.99 -8.96 12.19
C ALA A 160 -14.14 -9.50 11.02
N GLY A 161 -12.91 -9.98 11.27
CA GLY A 161 -12.00 -10.49 10.25
C GLY A 161 -11.57 -9.45 9.23
N LEU A 162 -11.39 -8.20 9.65
CA LEU A 162 -11.10 -7.08 8.76
C LEU A 162 -9.62 -6.78 8.65
N PHE A 163 -8.86 -7.15 9.67
CA PHE A 163 -7.43 -6.97 9.76
C PHE A 163 -6.79 -8.19 10.41
N SER A 164 -5.55 -8.49 10.03
CA SER A 164 -4.79 -9.53 10.70
C SER A 164 -3.42 -8.99 11.14
N VAL A 165 -2.97 -9.48 12.28
CA VAL A 165 -1.56 -9.46 12.66
C VAL A 165 -1.06 -10.89 12.51
N GLN A 166 0.07 -11.07 11.83
CA GLN A 166 0.60 -12.39 11.55
C GLN A 166 2.05 -12.46 12.02
N TYR A 167 2.39 -13.55 12.65
CA TYR A 167 3.78 -13.89 12.97
C TYR A 167 4.25 -14.99 12.04
N ALA A 168 5.39 -14.76 11.41
CA ALA A 168 6.02 -15.69 10.49
C ALA A 168 7.49 -15.91 10.90
N SER A 169 8.02 -17.10 10.60
CA SER A 169 9.42 -17.45 10.81
C SER A 169 10.09 -17.94 9.54
N VAL A 170 11.41 -17.81 9.49
CA VAL A 170 12.26 -18.41 8.47
C VAL A 170 12.87 -19.67 9.08
N HIS A 171 12.64 -20.81 8.43
CA HIS A 171 13.23 -22.09 8.82
C HIS A 171 14.58 -22.31 8.12
N ASP A 172 15.47 -23.05 8.77
CA ASP A 172 16.62 -23.64 8.08
C ASP A 172 16.09 -24.66 7.06
N ASP A 173 16.48 -24.53 5.80
CA ASP A 173 16.34 -25.63 4.86
C ASP A 173 17.22 -26.77 5.38
N ALA A 174 16.58 -27.88 5.80
CA ALA A 174 17.26 -29.05 6.36
C ALA A 174 18.02 -29.83 5.28
#